data_c52029249695c1d9bc061f63ed4a1dd9
#
_entry.id   c52029249695c1d9bc061f63ed4a1dd9
#
_cell.length_a   1.000
_cell.length_b   1.000
_cell.length_c   1.000
_cell.angle_alpha   90.00
_cell.angle_beta   90.00
_cell.angle_gamma   90.00
#
_symmetry.space_group_name_H-M   'P 1'
#
loop_
_entity.id
_entity.type
_entity.pdbx_description
1 polymer ?
#
loop_
_entity_poly.entity_id
_entity_poly.type
_entity_poly.pdbx_seq_one_letter_code
_entity_poly.pdbx_strand_id
1 'polypeptide(L)'
;MGLPVLSVGIYQPRYGNFQHWALHLHTDFEDLIYEVDGEHPTFTKVTSHGKPTDTSSLIKSLFVGEIGIPDIATVKRVVEEAMVDNETLEWDCQDYVLEILEACEREAVLEENDPDYAEVKEILLHKRGPML
;
A
#
# COMPACT_ATOMS: atom_id res chain seq x y z
N MET A 1 5.99 -23.49 -1.93
CA MET A 1 5.15 -22.57 -1.16
C MET A 1 6.02 -21.55 -0.44
N GLY A 2 5.81 -20.29 -0.72
CA GLY A 2 6.51 -19.22 -0.04
C GLY A 2 5.65 -18.56 1.03
N LEU A 3 6.27 -17.71 1.83
CA LEU A 3 5.54 -16.88 2.76
C LEU A 3 4.74 -15.82 2.00
N PRO A 4 3.65 -15.32 2.60
CA PRO A 4 2.95 -14.17 2.02
C PRO A 4 3.88 -12.97 1.90
N VAL A 5 3.63 -12.11 0.91
CA VAL A 5 4.49 -10.96 0.62
C VAL A 5 3.65 -9.70 0.56
N LEU A 6 4.15 -8.64 1.20
CA LEU A 6 3.61 -7.30 1.03
C LEU A 6 4.50 -6.51 0.07
N SER A 7 3.86 -5.78 -0.83
CA SER A 7 4.54 -4.89 -1.79
C SER A 7 3.72 -3.63 -1.96
N VAL A 8 4.35 -2.57 -2.44
CA VAL A 8 3.66 -1.34 -2.82
C VAL A 8 3.82 -1.15 -4.32
N GLY A 9 2.70 -1.06 -5.01
CA GLY A 9 2.68 -0.73 -6.43
C GLY A 9 2.67 0.78 -6.59
N ILE A 10 3.51 1.29 -7.48
CA ILE A 10 3.57 2.70 -7.86
C ILE A 10 3.13 2.80 -9.30
N TYR A 11 2.08 3.59 -9.54
CA TYR A 11 1.40 3.67 -10.83
C TYR A 11 1.43 5.09 -11.37
N GLN A 12 1.19 5.21 -12.67
CA GLN A 12 0.97 6.52 -13.30
C GLN A 12 -0.17 7.25 -12.59
N PRO A 13 -0.11 8.59 -12.50
CA PRO A 13 -1.17 9.35 -11.88
C PRO A 13 -2.53 9.09 -12.53
N ARG A 14 -3.56 8.95 -11.69
CA ARG A 14 -4.95 8.88 -12.15
C ARG A 14 -5.56 10.27 -12.19
N TYR A 15 -5.16 11.12 -11.24
CA TYR A 15 -5.66 12.48 -11.08
C TYR A 15 -4.48 13.40 -10.76
N GLY A 16 -4.36 14.50 -11.47
CA GLY A 16 -3.28 15.44 -11.24
C GLY A 16 -1.91 14.85 -11.55
N ASN A 17 -0.90 15.21 -10.76
CA ASN A 17 0.49 14.78 -10.97
C ASN A 17 1.09 13.99 -9.81
N PHE A 18 0.24 13.42 -8.95
CA PHE A 18 0.69 12.51 -7.88
C PHE A 18 0.65 11.08 -8.41
N GLN A 19 1.73 10.36 -8.25
CA GLN A 19 1.72 8.93 -8.58
C GLN A 19 0.71 8.21 -7.70
N HIS A 20 0.01 7.23 -8.26
CA HIS A 20 -0.96 6.44 -7.53
C HIS A 20 -0.25 5.27 -6.85
N TRP A 21 -0.49 5.09 -5.56
CA TRP A 21 0.08 3.98 -4.77
C TRP A 21 -1.02 3.04 -4.33
N ALA A 22 -0.70 1.75 -4.33
CA ALA A 22 -1.58 0.70 -3.81
C ALA A 22 -0.76 -0.35 -3.06
N LEU A 23 -1.34 -0.96 -2.04
CA LEU A 23 -0.72 -2.04 -1.30
C LEU A 23 -1.11 -3.37 -1.93
N HIS A 24 -0.14 -4.25 -2.15
CA HIS A 24 -0.37 -5.58 -2.70
C HIS A 24 -0.02 -6.64 -1.65
N LEU A 25 -0.98 -7.52 -1.38
CA LEU A 25 -0.78 -8.70 -0.54
C LEU A 25 -0.84 -9.93 -1.42
N HIS A 26 0.30 -10.63 -1.54
CA HIS A 26 0.40 -11.89 -2.26
C HIS A 26 0.40 -13.05 -1.28
N THR A 27 -0.48 -14.02 -1.52
CA THR A 27 -0.50 -15.30 -0.77
C THR A 27 -0.54 -16.45 -1.77
N ASP A 28 -0.41 -17.69 -1.28
CA ASP A 28 -0.54 -18.88 -2.13
C ASP A 28 -1.94 -19.02 -2.74
N PHE A 29 -2.93 -18.35 -2.18
CA PHE A 29 -4.33 -18.52 -2.57
C PHE A 29 -4.92 -17.34 -3.30
N GLU A 30 -4.35 -16.16 -3.15
CA GLU A 30 -4.92 -14.95 -3.73
C GLU A 30 -3.90 -13.81 -3.78
N ASP A 31 -4.18 -12.88 -4.67
CA ASP A 31 -3.48 -11.60 -4.73
C ASP A 31 -4.54 -10.52 -4.52
N LEU A 32 -4.29 -9.63 -3.54
CA LEU A 32 -5.21 -8.55 -3.19
C LEU A 32 -4.50 -7.21 -3.35
N ILE A 33 -5.22 -6.27 -3.93
CA ILE A 33 -4.75 -4.89 -4.05
C ILE A 33 -5.67 -4.01 -3.22
N TYR A 34 -5.07 -3.26 -2.29
CA TYR A 34 -5.77 -2.34 -1.40
C TYR A 34 -5.38 -0.91 -1.75
N GLU A 35 -6.36 -0.08 -2.01
CA GLU A 35 -6.12 1.30 -2.43
C GLU A 35 -7.30 2.19 -2.09
N VAL A 36 -7.10 3.50 -2.19
CA VAL A 36 -8.20 4.44 -2.26
C VAL A 36 -8.24 5.01 -3.66
N ASP A 37 -9.45 5.20 -4.18
CA ASP A 37 -9.69 5.77 -5.50
C ASP A 37 -10.44 7.08 -5.36
N GLY A 38 -10.32 7.93 -6.38
CA GLY A 38 -10.98 9.22 -6.44
C GLY A 38 -10.06 10.37 -6.10
N GLU A 39 -10.67 11.52 -5.81
CA GLU A 39 -9.97 12.75 -5.44
C GLU A 39 -10.60 13.31 -4.18
N HIS A 40 -9.85 14.20 -3.50
CA HIS A 40 -10.39 14.93 -2.37
C HIS A 40 -11.65 15.72 -2.79
N PRO A 41 -12.73 15.71 -2.06
CA PRO A 41 -12.98 15.06 -0.77
C PRO A 41 -13.83 13.77 -0.89
N THR A 42 -13.72 13.04 -1.97
CA THR A 42 -14.56 11.89 -2.25
C THR A 42 -13.79 10.58 -2.45
N PHE A 43 -12.68 10.41 -1.74
CA PHE A 43 -11.95 9.15 -1.78
C PHE A 43 -12.79 7.98 -1.27
N THR A 44 -12.66 6.82 -1.90
CA THR A 44 -13.30 5.59 -1.48
C THR A 44 -12.26 4.47 -1.40
N LYS A 45 -12.44 3.57 -0.41
CA LYS A 45 -11.60 2.37 -0.28
C LYS A 45 -12.00 1.36 -1.35
N VAL A 46 -10.99 0.76 -1.98
CA VAL A 46 -11.18 -0.29 -2.98
C VAL A 46 -10.27 -1.46 -2.65
N THR A 47 -10.85 -2.65 -2.62
CA THR A 47 -10.10 -3.91 -2.54
C THR A 47 -10.42 -4.70 -3.79
N SER A 48 -9.38 -5.12 -4.51
CA SER A 48 -9.57 -5.90 -5.72
C SER A 48 -8.65 -7.11 -5.73
N HIS A 49 -9.04 -8.15 -6.47
CA HIS A 49 -8.21 -9.31 -6.72
C HIS A 49 -7.38 -9.04 -7.98
N GLY A 50 -6.08 -9.24 -7.90
CA GLY A 50 -5.19 -9.04 -9.03
C GLY A 50 -3.78 -8.69 -8.59
N LYS A 51 -2.91 -8.60 -9.58
CA LYS A 51 -1.50 -8.26 -9.37
C LYS A 51 -1.22 -6.86 -9.92
N PRO A 52 -0.24 -6.14 -9.35
CA PRO A 52 0.14 -4.84 -9.89
C PRO A 52 0.47 -4.89 -11.39
N THR A 53 1.03 -6.01 -11.85
CA THR A 53 1.41 -6.19 -13.25
C THR A 53 0.22 -6.40 -14.20
N ASP A 54 -1.00 -6.53 -13.68
CA ASP A 54 -2.19 -6.72 -14.51
C ASP A 54 -2.60 -5.45 -15.25
N THR A 55 -1.99 -4.31 -14.93
CA THR A 55 -2.28 -3.04 -15.61
C THR A 55 -1.01 -2.45 -16.18
N SER A 56 -1.14 -1.83 -17.35
CA SER A 56 -0.02 -1.15 -18.01
C SER A 56 0.37 0.16 -17.34
N SER A 57 -0.42 0.65 -16.38
CA SER A 57 -0.11 1.88 -15.65
C SER A 57 0.93 1.69 -14.56
N LEU A 58 1.29 0.45 -14.23
CA LEU A 58 2.30 0.17 -13.22
C LEU A 58 3.66 0.71 -13.66
N ILE A 59 4.29 1.50 -12.79
CA ILE A 59 5.65 1.99 -13.00
C ILE A 59 6.64 1.06 -12.32
N LYS A 60 6.36 0.72 -11.05
CA LYS A 60 7.29 -0.04 -10.23
C LYS A 60 6.55 -0.73 -9.08
N SER A 61 6.99 -1.92 -8.73
CA SER A 61 6.53 -2.62 -7.53
C SER A 61 7.69 -2.69 -6.55
N LEU A 62 7.47 -2.23 -5.32
CA LEU A 62 8.47 -2.21 -4.26
C LEU A 62 8.18 -3.32 -3.26
N PHE A 63 9.13 -4.23 -3.08
CA PHE A 63 9.01 -5.31 -2.11
C PHE A 63 9.11 -4.73 -0.68
N VAL A 64 8.07 -4.92 0.13
CA VAL A 64 8.06 -4.46 1.53
C VAL A 64 8.63 -5.53 2.45
N GLY A 65 8.15 -6.76 2.32
CA GLY A 65 8.65 -7.86 3.12
C GLY A 65 7.77 -9.10 3.06
N GLU A 66 8.36 -10.21 3.49
CA GLU A 66 7.61 -11.44 3.74
C GLU A 66 6.97 -11.33 5.13
N ILE A 67 5.78 -11.88 5.29
CA ILE A 67 5.07 -11.89 6.57
C ILE A 67 4.73 -13.32 6.95
N GLY A 68 4.39 -13.54 8.23
CA GLY A 68 3.95 -14.85 8.67
C GLY A 68 2.55 -15.18 8.17
N ILE A 69 2.24 -16.46 8.05
CA ILE A 69 0.88 -16.88 7.64
C ILE A 69 -0.19 -16.32 8.59
N PRO A 70 0.00 -16.33 9.92
CA PRO A 70 -0.98 -15.72 10.83
C PRO A 70 -1.15 -14.21 10.62
N ASP A 71 -0.16 -13.56 10.06
CA ASP A 71 -0.20 -12.11 9.83
C ASP A 71 -1.12 -11.71 8.69
N ILE A 72 -1.53 -12.65 7.83
CA ILE A 72 -2.48 -12.38 6.76
C ILE A 72 -3.78 -11.81 7.34
N ALA A 73 -4.32 -12.45 8.37
CA ALA A 73 -5.54 -11.99 9.03
C ALA A 73 -5.36 -10.60 9.64
N THR A 74 -4.19 -10.35 10.22
CA THR A 74 -3.86 -9.06 10.83
C THR A 74 -3.82 -7.95 9.78
N VAL A 75 -3.18 -8.20 8.64
CA VAL A 75 -3.14 -7.23 7.53
C VAL A 75 -4.55 -6.92 7.05
N LYS A 76 -5.38 -7.95 6.85
CA LYS A 76 -6.76 -7.75 6.41
C LYS A 76 -7.57 -6.92 7.40
N ARG A 77 -7.37 -7.15 8.70
CA ARG A 77 -8.03 -6.36 9.75
C ARG A 77 -7.55 -4.91 9.74
N VAL A 78 -6.25 -4.71 9.63
CA VAL A 78 -5.67 -3.36 9.57
C VAL A 78 -6.25 -2.57 8.39
N VAL A 79 -6.34 -3.20 7.22
CA VAL A 79 -6.92 -2.55 6.04
C VAL A 79 -8.40 -2.25 6.26
N GLU A 80 -9.15 -3.18 6.82
CA GLU A 80 -10.58 -2.99 7.09
C GLU A 80 -10.81 -1.82 8.06
N GLU A 81 -9.97 -1.69 9.08
CA GLU A 81 -10.07 -0.63 10.09
C GLU A 81 -9.50 0.70 9.62
N ALA A 82 -8.69 0.71 8.56
CA ALA A 82 -8.09 1.94 8.05
C ALA A 82 -9.17 2.90 7.56
N MET A 83 -9.04 4.16 7.94
CA MET A 83 -10.03 5.18 7.62
C MET A 83 -9.59 6.02 6.43
N VAL A 84 -10.55 6.36 5.58
CA VAL A 84 -10.34 7.34 4.52
C VAL A 84 -10.51 8.73 5.12
N ASP A 85 -9.55 9.61 4.85
CA ASP A 85 -9.59 11.00 5.31
C ASP A 85 -9.98 11.91 4.15
N ASN A 86 -11.26 12.29 4.12
CA ASN A 86 -11.78 13.21 3.12
C ASN A 86 -11.84 14.67 3.62
N GLU A 87 -11.33 14.92 4.81
CA GLU A 87 -11.34 16.27 5.41
C GLU A 87 -10.01 17.01 5.23
N THR A 88 -8.88 16.29 5.33
CA THR A 88 -7.56 16.90 5.19
C THR A 88 -7.24 17.11 3.70
N LEU A 89 -6.97 18.35 3.30
CA LEU A 89 -6.75 18.71 1.91
C LEU A 89 -5.63 17.96 1.21
N GLU A 90 -4.56 17.66 1.94
CA GLU A 90 -3.36 17.05 1.37
C GLU A 90 -3.32 15.52 1.50
N TRP A 91 -4.35 14.93 2.09
CA TRP A 91 -4.41 13.48 2.26
C TRP A 91 -4.84 12.81 0.95
N ASP A 92 -4.12 11.76 0.55
CA ASP A 92 -4.41 11.04 -0.70
C ASP A 92 -4.07 9.55 -0.61
N CYS A 93 -4.01 8.89 -1.76
CA CYS A 93 -3.71 7.46 -1.84
C CYS A 93 -2.35 7.10 -1.26
N GLN A 94 -1.38 8.01 -1.31
CA GLN A 94 -0.05 7.76 -0.77
C GLN A 94 -0.09 7.73 0.75
N ASP A 95 -0.83 8.64 1.36
CA ASP A 95 -1.02 8.65 2.82
C ASP A 95 -1.72 7.38 3.29
N TYR A 96 -2.72 6.92 2.55
CA TYR A 96 -3.43 5.69 2.86
C TYR A 96 -2.48 4.50 2.98
N VAL A 97 -1.59 4.32 2.00
CA VAL A 97 -0.63 3.23 2.00
C VAL A 97 0.35 3.37 3.17
N LEU A 98 0.88 4.58 3.40
CA LEU A 98 1.82 4.82 4.50
C LEU A 98 1.18 4.55 5.86
N GLU A 99 -0.07 4.94 6.06
CA GLU A 99 -0.79 4.71 7.32
C GLU A 99 -1.04 3.23 7.57
N ILE A 100 -1.32 2.45 6.51
CA ILE A 100 -1.46 1.00 6.65
C ILE A 100 -0.13 0.36 7.03
N LEU A 101 0.98 0.76 6.40
CA LEU A 101 2.29 0.24 6.75
C LEU A 101 2.66 0.55 8.20
N GLU A 102 2.36 1.75 8.67
CA GLU A 102 2.57 2.12 10.08
C GLU A 102 1.71 1.28 11.02
N ALA A 103 0.47 1.02 10.66
CA ALA A 103 -0.40 0.14 11.45
C ALA A 103 0.15 -1.28 11.50
N CYS A 104 0.71 -1.78 10.41
CA CYS A 104 1.36 -3.09 10.38
C CYS A 104 2.60 -3.13 11.29
N GLU A 105 3.34 -2.02 11.40
CA GLU A 105 4.43 -1.91 12.38
C GLU A 105 3.90 -2.02 13.81
N ARG A 106 2.84 -1.29 14.12
CA ARG A 106 2.25 -1.31 15.47
C ARG A 106 1.73 -2.69 15.86
N GLU A 107 1.30 -3.47 14.88
CA GLU A 107 0.80 -4.83 15.09
C GLU A 107 1.90 -5.88 14.98
N ALA A 108 3.15 -5.47 14.87
CA ALA A 108 4.32 -6.34 14.75
C ALA A 108 4.30 -7.27 13.53
N VAL A 109 3.55 -6.92 12.49
CA VAL A 109 3.60 -7.60 11.19
C VAL A 109 4.88 -7.21 10.45
N LEU A 110 5.23 -5.93 10.54
CA LEU A 110 6.46 -5.38 9.98
C LEU A 110 7.35 -4.90 11.13
N GLU A 111 8.65 -5.10 10.98
CA GLU A 111 9.60 -4.65 12.00
C GLU A 111 10.41 -3.47 11.48
N GLU A 112 10.48 -2.42 12.29
CA GLU A 112 11.18 -1.19 11.96
C GLU A 112 12.65 -1.45 11.57
N ASN A 113 13.26 -2.45 12.17
CA ASN A 113 14.68 -2.78 11.94
C ASN A 113 14.91 -3.72 10.77
N ASP A 114 13.86 -4.24 10.13
CA ASP A 114 14.02 -5.07 8.95
C ASP A 114 14.61 -4.24 7.82
N PRO A 115 15.77 -4.63 7.26
CA PRO A 115 16.43 -3.84 6.22
C PRO A 115 15.57 -3.59 4.98
N ASP A 116 14.80 -4.58 4.55
CA ASP A 116 13.96 -4.46 3.36
C ASP A 116 12.84 -3.44 3.59
N TYR A 117 12.15 -3.57 4.70
CA TYR A 117 11.08 -2.64 5.04
C TYR A 117 11.61 -1.22 5.28
N ALA A 118 12.72 -1.10 6.02
CA ALA A 118 13.32 0.19 6.31
C ALA A 118 13.71 0.93 5.02
N GLU A 119 14.29 0.21 4.06
CA GLU A 119 14.67 0.78 2.77
C GLU A 119 13.45 1.26 1.98
N VAL A 120 12.43 0.44 1.90
CA VAL A 120 11.20 0.78 1.16
C VAL A 120 10.50 1.97 1.78
N LYS A 121 10.40 2.01 3.11
CA LYS A 121 9.80 3.13 3.82
C LYS A 121 10.50 4.44 3.47
N GLU A 122 11.83 4.42 3.44
CA GLU A 122 12.61 5.60 3.07
C GLU A 122 12.37 6.00 1.61
N ILE A 123 12.34 5.03 0.68
CA ILE A 123 12.04 5.29 -0.72
C ILE A 123 10.66 5.93 -0.87
N LEU A 124 9.65 5.40 -0.20
CA LEU A 124 8.28 5.91 -0.26
C LEU A 124 8.20 7.35 0.25
N LEU A 125 8.87 7.64 1.37
CA LEU A 125 8.88 9.00 1.92
C LEU A 125 9.52 9.99 0.95
N HIS A 126 10.52 9.58 0.17
CA HIS A 126 11.14 10.42 -0.85
C HIS A 126 10.26 10.60 -2.09
N LYS A 127 9.44 9.61 -2.41
CA LYS A 127 8.55 9.66 -3.58
C LYS A 127 7.22 10.35 -3.30
N ARG A 128 6.93 10.60 -2.04
CA ARG A 128 5.68 11.21 -1.63
C ARG A 128 5.55 12.61 -2.22
N GLY A 129 4.34 12.94 -2.66
CA GLY A 129 4.03 14.25 -3.19
C GLY A 129 3.91 14.26 -4.71
N PRO A 130 3.78 15.45 -5.30
CA PRO A 130 3.63 15.58 -6.74
C PRO A 130 4.94 15.28 -7.47
N MET A 131 4.80 14.78 -8.69
CA MET A 131 5.95 14.64 -9.58
C MET A 131 6.44 16.03 -10.01
N LEU A 132 7.74 16.19 -10.02
CA LEU A 132 8.37 17.44 -10.41
C LEU A 132 8.77 17.40 -11.89
#